data_58d54acfa829645c2141eab0dff161ba
#
_entry.id   58d54acfa829645c2141eab0dff161ba
#
_cell.length_a   1.000
_cell.length_b   1.000
_cell.length_c   1.000
_cell.angle_alpha   90.00
_cell.angle_beta   90.00
_cell.angle_gamma   90.00
#
_symmetry.space_group_name_H-M   'P 1'
#
loop_
_entity.id
_entity.type
_entity.pdbx_description
1 polymer ?
#
loop_
_entity_poly.entity_id
_entity_poly.type
_entity_poly.pdbx_seq_one_letter_code
_entity_poly.pdbx_strand_id
1 'polypeptide(L)'
;MVIVVMRTADGTPVFPVTKRPSKMRAHPGQFALPGGSVDPGESSEQAAVRELSEELGVDVPESNIIGRLDDYVTRSGFVIRPFVVWSGEDIGGLVPNPDEVAQVYAVTSEELDVDSRFVTIEESPNPVIQWPFRTSLIHAPTGAVIYQFREVLNGRTTRIDNLEQPVFAWR
;
A
#
# COMPACT_ATOMS: atom_id res chain seq x y z
N MET A 1 3.28 -5.56 -3.52
CA MET A 1 2.37 -4.55 -2.88
C MET A 1 1.56 -3.86 -3.96
N VAL A 2 0.27 -3.57 -3.74
CA VAL A 2 -0.62 -3.08 -4.80
C VAL A 2 -1.46 -1.90 -4.32
N ILE A 3 -1.56 -0.86 -5.14
CA ILE A 3 -2.62 0.15 -5.08
C ILE A 3 -3.65 -0.23 -6.16
N VAL A 4 -4.77 -0.80 -5.77
CA VAL A 4 -5.85 -1.10 -6.71
C VAL A 4 -6.86 0.06 -6.73
N VAL A 5 -6.98 0.71 -7.88
CA VAL A 5 -7.93 1.80 -8.07
C VAL A 5 -9.31 1.21 -8.39
N MET A 6 -10.26 1.56 -7.55
CA MET A 6 -11.65 1.12 -7.58
C MET A 6 -12.57 2.34 -7.62
N ARG A 7 -13.87 2.14 -7.48
CA ARG A 7 -14.85 3.22 -7.33
C ARG A 7 -15.84 2.92 -6.22
N THR A 8 -16.46 3.93 -5.69
CA THR A 8 -17.65 3.81 -4.85
C THR A 8 -18.91 3.64 -5.70
N ALA A 9 -20.05 3.32 -5.10
CA ALA A 9 -21.31 3.15 -5.79
C ALA A 9 -21.77 4.38 -6.59
N ASP A 10 -21.34 5.58 -6.18
CA ASP A 10 -21.59 6.85 -6.91
C ASP A 10 -20.54 7.16 -7.98
N GLY A 11 -19.55 6.26 -8.18
CA GLY A 11 -18.51 6.38 -9.19
C GLY A 11 -17.25 7.15 -8.75
N THR A 12 -17.16 7.58 -7.49
CA THR A 12 -15.97 8.28 -6.98
C THR A 12 -14.76 7.35 -6.95
N PRO A 13 -13.60 7.74 -7.52
CA PRO A 13 -12.39 6.94 -7.46
C PRO A 13 -11.86 6.81 -6.02
N VAL A 14 -11.50 5.58 -5.63
CA VAL A 14 -10.93 5.25 -4.33
C VAL A 14 -9.92 4.11 -4.47
N PHE A 15 -9.12 3.88 -3.44
CA PHE A 15 -8.34 2.65 -3.32
C PHE A 15 -8.43 2.10 -1.89
N PRO A 16 -8.39 0.76 -1.70
CA PRO A 16 -8.44 0.17 -0.37
C PRO A 16 -7.07 0.27 0.33
N VAL A 17 -7.12 0.67 1.59
CA VAL A 17 -6.07 0.42 2.58
C VAL A 17 -6.63 -0.58 3.58
N THR A 18 -5.91 -1.64 3.87
CA THR A 18 -6.32 -2.70 4.79
C THR A 18 -5.76 -2.46 6.18
N LYS A 19 -6.41 -3.04 7.19
CA LYS A 19 -5.88 -3.16 8.54
C LYS A 19 -5.71 -4.62 8.88
N ARG A 20 -4.50 -5.00 9.27
CA ARG A 20 -4.17 -6.38 9.62
C ARG A 20 -4.83 -6.79 10.94
N PRO A 21 -5.26 -8.05 11.10
CA PRO A 21 -5.77 -8.54 12.37
C PRO A 21 -4.76 -8.39 13.51
N SER A 22 -5.24 -8.04 14.71
CA SER A 22 -4.39 -7.88 15.90
C SER A 22 -3.75 -9.20 16.38
N LYS A 23 -4.31 -10.35 15.97
CA LYS A 23 -3.82 -11.70 16.27
C LYS A 23 -2.68 -12.18 15.36
N MET A 24 -2.32 -11.45 14.31
CA MET A 24 -1.25 -11.85 13.42
C MET A 24 0.11 -11.81 14.10
N ARG A 25 1.01 -12.74 13.69
CA ARG A 25 2.39 -12.81 14.22
C ARG A 25 3.27 -11.65 13.74
N ALA A 26 3.05 -11.18 12.51
CA ALA A 26 3.81 -10.09 11.91
C ALA A 26 2.91 -8.86 11.71
N HIS A 27 3.39 -7.72 12.17
CA HIS A 27 2.75 -6.41 11.99
C HIS A 27 1.27 -6.36 12.43
N PRO A 28 0.91 -6.82 13.64
CA PRO A 28 -0.47 -6.88 14.12
C PRO A 28 -1.11 -5.48 14.18
N GLY A 29 -2.32 -5.35 13.67
CA GLY A 29 -3.10 -4.12 13.69
C GLY A 29 -2.55 -2.97 12.84
N GLN A 30 -1.50 -3.20 12.04
CA GLN A 30 -0.94 -2.17 11.15
C GLN A 30 -1.80 -2.00 9.88
N PHE A 31 -1.74 -0.81 9.35
CA PHE A 31 -2.28 -0.51 8.02
C PHE A 31 -1.33 -1.06 6.94
N ALA A 32 -1.90 -1.59 5.88
CA ALA A 32 -1.17 -2.14 4.76
C ALA A 32 -1.89 -1.87 3.43
N LEU A 33 -1.14 -1.90 2.36
CA LEU A 33 -1.67 -2.12 1.01
C LEU A 33 -1.65 -3.64 0.75
N PRO A 34 -2.59 -4.19 -0.05
CA PRO A 34 -2.59 -5.60 -0.43
C PRO A 34 -1.24 -6.05 -0.99
N GLY A 35 -0.84 -7.28 -0.68
CA GLY A 35 0.37 -7.86 -1.24
C GLY A 35 1.14 -8.76 -0.29
N GLY A 36 1.87 -9.68 -0.87
CA GLY A 36 2.70 -10.67 -0.18
C GLY A 36 4.00 -10.97 -0.90
N SER A 37 4.52 -12.14 -0.64
CA SER A 37 5.76 -12.63 -1.24
C SER A 37 5.53 -13.19 -2.65
N VAL A 38 6.53 -13.08 -3.49
CA VAL A 38 6.55 -13.74 -4.80
C VAL A 38 6.87 -15.21 -4.61
N ASP A 39 6.04 -16.10 -5.13
CA ASP A 39 6.23 -17.53 -5.03
C ASP A 39 7.27 -18.04 -6.05
N PRO A 40 7.91 -19.21 -5.82
CA PRO A 40 8.84 -19.80 -6.76
C PRO A 40 8.24 -20.01 -8.15
N GLY A 41 8.84 -19.38 -9.17
CA GLY A 41 8.37 -19.46 -10.56
C GLY A 41 7.31 -18.44 -10.95
N GLU A 42 6.89 -17.59 -10.02
CA GLU A 42 5.93 -16.50 -10.23
C GLU A 42 6.65 -15.18 -10.57
N SER A 43 6.06 -14.36 -11.43
CA SER A 43 6.51 -12.98 -11.62
C SER A 43 5.97 -12.07 -10.50
N SER A 44 6.57 -10.90 -10.32
CA SER A 44 6.06 -9.91 -9.35
C SER A 44 4.67 -9.38 -9.72
N GLU A 45 4.34 -9.36 -11.02
CA GLU A 45 3.05 -8.99 -11.56
C GLU A 45 1.99 -10.06 -11.25
N GLN A 46 2.34 -11.33 -11.41
CA GLN A 46 1.49 -12.47 -11.06
C GLN A 46 1.19 -12.47 -9.56
N ALA A 47 2.23 -12.32 -8.73
CA ALA A 47 2.05 -12.20 -7.28
C ALA A 47 1.10 -11.04 -6.91
N ALA A 48 1.23 -9.90 -7.59
CA ALA A 48 0.40 -8.73 -7.31
C ALA A 48 -1.10 -9.01 -7.52
N VAL A 49 -1.48 -9.64 -8.64
CA VAL A 49 -2.89 -9.94 -8.93
C VAL A 49 -3.41 -11.12 -8.10
N ARG A 50 -2.58 -12.13 -7.80
CA ARG A 50 -2.92 -13.24 -6.91
C ARG A 50 -3.25 -12.74 -5.50
N GLU A 51 -2.39 -11.89 -4.93
CA GLU A 51 -2.59 -11.32 -3.59
C GLU A 51 -3.85 -10.46 -3.50
N LEU A 52 -4.20 -9.72 -4.58
CA LEU A 52 -5.48 -8.99 -4.63
C LEU A 52 -6.68 -9.94 -4.55
N SER A 53 -6.62 -11.07 -5.25
CA SER A 53 -7.67 -12.10 -5.20
C SER A 53 -7.75 -12.74 -3.81
N GLU A 54 -6.62 -13.14 -3.22
CA GLU A 54 -6.53 -13.83 -1.94
C GLU A 54 -6.94 -12.94 -0.76
N GLU A 55 -6.48 -11.69 -0.72
CA GLU A 55 -6.74 -10.79 0.40
C GLU A 55 -8.08 -10.07 0.31
N LEU A 56 -8.52 -9.69 -0.91
CA LEU A 56 -9.68 -8.80 -1.11
C LEU A 56 -10.79 -9.38 -2.02
N GLY A 57 -10.56 -10.53 -2.66
CA GLY A 57 -11.50 -11.10 -3.64
C GLY A 57 -11.58 -10.28 -4.94
N VAL A 58 -10.50 -9.59 -5.33
CA VAL A 58 -10.43 -8.81 -6.56
C VAL A 58 -9.71 -9.62 -7.64
N ASP A 59 -10.48 -10.16 -8.59
CA ASP A 59 -9.97 -10.96 -9.69
C ASP A 59 -9.77 -10.10 -10.95
N VAL A 60 -8.53 -9.77 -11.24
CA VAL A 60 -8.17 -8.98 -12.43
C VAL A 60 -6.96 -9.61 -13.13
N PRO A 61 -6.88 -9.54 -14.48
CA PRO A 61 -5.71 -10.01 -15.21
C PRO A 61 -4.52 -9.05 -15.04
N GLU A 62 -3.30 -9.52 -15.29
CA GLU A 62 -2.07 -8.71 -15.27
C GLU A 62 -2.15 -7.48 -16.20
N SER A 63 -2.93 -7.55 -17.28
CA SER A 63 -3.16 -6.42 -18.19
C SER A 63 -3.83 -5.21 -17.54
N ASN A 64 -4.40 -5.39 -16.34
CA ASN A 64 -4.97 -4.30 -15.54
C ASN A 64 -3.91 -3.56 -14.71
N ILE A 65 -2.65 -4.01 -14.70
CA ILE A 65 -1.54 -3.27 -14.13
C ILE A 65 -1.24 -2.08 -15.04
N ILE A 66 -1.55 -0.88 -14.57
CA ILE A 66 -1.40 0.36 -15.35
C ILE A 66 -0.10 1.10 -15.05
N GLY A 67 0.64 0.69 -14.03
CA GLY A 67 1.92 1.29 -13.70
C GLY A 67 2.64 0.59 -12.55
N ARG A 68 3.92 0.94 -12.41
CA ARG A 68 4.79 0.52 -11.33
C ARG A 68 5.39 1.76 -10.66
N LEU A 69 5.43 1.76 -9.33
CA LEU A 69 6.13 2.76 -8.55
C LEU A 69 7.57 2.30 -8.25
N ASP A 70 8.32 3.09 -7.49
CA ASP A 70 9.69 2.75 -7.11
C ASP A 70 9.73 1.52 -6.21
N ASP A 71 10.73 0.68 -6.42
CA ASP A 71 11.05 -0.38 -5.47
C ASP A 71 11.45 0.26 -4.13
N TYR A 72 10.88 -0.23 -3.04
CA TYR A 72 11.22 0.19 -1.68
C TYR A 72 12.01 -0.93 -0.99
N VAL A 73 13.26 -0.64 -0.61
CA VAL A 73 14.11 -1.59 0.11
C VAL A 73 13.88 -1.41 1.62
N THR A 74 13.38 -2.47 2.27
CA THR A 74 13.21 -2.47 3.73
C THR A 74 14.54 -2.63 4.45
N ARG A 75 14.62 -2.24 5.71
CA ARG A 75 15.82 -2.47 6.54
C ARG A 75 16.18 -3.93 6.71
N SER A 76 15.21 -4.82 6.66
CA SER A 76 15.43 -6.28 6.69
C SER A 76 15.93 -6.86 5.36
N GLY A 77 16.11 -6.03 4.33
CA GLY A 77 16.64 -6.42 3.02
C GLY A 77 15.58 -6.92 2.03
N PHE A 78 14.30 -6.90 2.37
CA PHE A 78 13.24 -7.18 1.40
C PHE A 78 13.08 -6.04 0.42
N VAL A 79 12.87 -6.37 -0.84
CA VAL A 79 12.52 -5.41 -1.89
C VAL A 79 11.02 -5.48 -2.13
N ILE A 80 10.33 -4.41 -1.81
CA ILE A 80 8.89 -4.25 -2.07
C ILE A 80 8.74 -3.57 -3.42
N ARG A 81 8.04 -4.23 -4.34
CA ARG A 81 7.72 -3.70 -5.66
C ARG A 81 6.24 -3.32 -5.72
N PRO A 82 5.91 -2.01 -5.76
CA PRO A 82 4.54 -1.57 -5.81
C PRO A 82 4.02 -1.49 -7.23
N PHE A 83 2.79 -1.96 -7.43
CA PHE A 83 2.04 -1.83 -8.67
C PHE A 83 0.79 -1.00 -8.47
N VAL A 84 0.38 -0.29 -9.53
CA VAL A 84 -0.92 0.39 -9.61
C VAL A 84 -1.79 -0.43 -10.57
N VAL A 85 -2.92 -0.88 -10.07
CA VAL A 85 -3.86 -1.74 -10.79
C VAL A 85 -5.19 -1.01 -10.96
N TRP A 86 -5.78 -1.09 -12.13
CA TRP A 86 -7.12 -0.58 -12.40
C TRP A 86 -8.14 -1.73 -12.36
N SER A 87 -8.95 -1.80 -11.31
CA SER A 87 -10.08 -2.73 -11.27
C SER A 87 -11.32 -2.12 -11.90
N GLY A 88 -11.62 -0.86 -11.60
CA GLY A 88 -12.85 -0.20 -12.01
C GLY A 88 -14.12 -0.73 -11.35
N GLU A 89 -13.99 -1.71 -10.45
CA GLU A 89 -15.10 -2.32 -9.70
C GLU A 89 -15.52 -1.46 -8.51
N ASP A 90 -16.74 -1.74 -8.00
CA ASP A 90 -17.23 -1.10 -6.78
C ASP A 90 -16.52 -1.67 -5.55
N ILE A 91 -15.95 -0.80 -4.71
CA ILE A 91 -15.27 -1.18 -3.48
C ILE A 91 -16.21 -1.88 -2.48
N GLY A 92 -17.51 -1.64 -2.57
CA GLY A 92 -18.53 -2.35 -1.79
C GLY A 92 -18.67 -3.83 -2.13
N GLY A 93 -18.13 -4.27 -3.27
CA GLY A 93 -18.10 -5.68 -3.69
C GLY A 93 -16.93 -6.49 -3.15
N LEU A 94 -16.02 -5.89 -2.40
CA LEU A 94 -14.88 -6.60 -1.82
C LEU A 94 -15.29 -7.75 -0.90
N VAL A 95 -14.53 -8.85 -0.96
CA VAL A 95 -14.68 -10.02 -0.10
C VAL A 95 -13.37 -10.26 0.66
N PRO A 96 -13.08 -9.47 1.71
CA PRO A 96 -11.82 -9.55 2.43
C PRO A 96 -11.64 -10.90 3.13
N ASN A 97 -10.43 -11.48 3.04
CA ASN A 97 -10.06 -12.66 3.80
C ASN A 97 -9.89 -12.29 5.29
N PRO A 98 -10.73 -12.82 6.21
CA PRO A 98 -10.72 -12.42 7.62
C PRO A 98 -9.45 -12.85 8.37
N ASP A 99 -8.66 -13.77 7.81
CA ASP A 99 -7.42 -14.20 8.42
C ASP A 99 -6.28 -13.21 8.16
N GLU A 100 -6.38 -12.39 7.11
CA GLU A 100 -5.35 -11.42 6.69
C GLU A 100 -5.81 -9.97 6.78
N VAL A 101 -7.11 -9.73 6.69
CA VAL A 101 -7.72 -8.40 6.64
C VAL A 101 -8.82 -8.29 7.70
N ALA A 102 -8.55 -7.49 8.75
CA ALA A 102 -9.55 -7.21 9.78
C ALA A 102 -10.54 -6.11 9.35
N GLN A 103 -10.09 -5.17 8.54
CA GLN A 103 -10.89 -4.02 8.09
C GLN A 103 -10.31 -3.46 6.79
N VAL A 104 -11.21 -2.98 5.91
CA VAL A 104 -10.87 -2.26 4.68
C VAL A 104 -11.35 -0.81 4.81
N TYR A 105 -10.52 0.11 4.37
CA TYR A 105 -10.82 1.53 4.31
C TYR A 105 -10.71 2.00 2.87
N ALA A 106 -11.78 2.58 2.34
CA ALA A 106 -11.73 3.30 1.08
C ALA A 106 -11.03 4.64 1.30
N VAL A 107 -9.95 4.87 0.57
CA VAL A 107 -9.21 6.14 0.59
C VAL A 107 -9.67 6.97 -0.59
N THR A 108 -10.19 8.16 -0.33
CA THR A 108 -10.62 9.12 -1.36
C THR A 108 -9.46 9.98 -1.85
N SER A 109 -9.68 10.74 -2.91
CA SER A 109 -8.70 11.71 -3.42
C SER A 109 -8.38 12.80 -2.39
N GLU A 110 -9.37 13.25 -1.61
CA GLU A 110 -9.17 14.25 -0.56
C GLU A 110 -8.33 13.68 0.59
N GLU A 111 -8.56 12.42 1.00
CA GLU A 111 -7.75 11.74 2.02
C GLU A 111 -6.33 11.49 1.52
N LEU A 112 -6.16 11.21 0.22
CA LEU A 112 -4.84 11.02 -0.39
C LEU A 112 -4.05 12.33 -0.49
N ASP A 113 -4.71 13.46 -0.76
CA ASP A 113 -4.05 14.76 -0.99
C ASP A 113 -3.65 15.49 0.31
N VAL A 114 -3.45 14.74 1.38
CA VAL A 114 -2.93 15.26 2.65
C VAL A 114 -1.41 15.23 2.65
N ASP A 115 -0.78 16.31 3.14
CA ASP A 115 0.67 16.40 3.23
C ASP A 115 1.27 15.38 4.21
N SER A 116 2.22 14.59 3.73
CA SER A 116 3.00 13.69 4.57
C SER A 116 3.95 14.45 5.49
N ARG A 117 4.23 13.89 6.66
CA ARG A 117 5.23 14.39 7.59
C ARG A 117 6.54 13.63 7.39
N PHE A 118 7.65 14.35 7.54
CA PHE A 118 8.99 13.79 7.46
C PHE A 118 9.70 14.07 8.78
N VAL A 119 10.04 13.02 9.52
CA VAL A 119 10.62 13.12 10.86
C VAL A 119 12.07 12.65 10.82
N THR A 120 12.99 13.52 11.19
CA THR A 120 14.41 13.15 11.36
C THR A 120 14.56 12.33 12.64
N ILE A 121 15.33 11.24 12.56
CA ILE A 121 15.68 10.37 13.67
C ILE A 121 17.21 10.29 13.80
N GLU A 122 17.71 9.99 15.00
CA GLU A 122 19.17 9.89 15.23
C GLU A 122 19.77 8.64 14.56
N GLU A 123 18.97 7.59 14.40
CA GLU A 123 19.40 6.28 13.91
C GLU A 123 19.57 6.20 12.38
N SER A 124 19.13 7.21 11.64
CA SER A 124 19.24 7.23 10.18
C SER A 124 19.40 8.65 9.63
N PRO A 125 20.21 8.86 8.59
CA PRO A 125 20.25 10.13 7.87
C PRO A 125 18.99 10.38 7.05
N ASN A 126 18.20 9.34 6.77
CA ASN A 126 16.99 9.41 6.00
C ASN A 126 15.78 9.71 6.90
N PRO A 127 14.85 10.59 6.49
CA PRO A 127 13.68 10.88 7.29
C PRO A 127 12.68 9.73 7.30
N VAL A 128 12.04 9.53 8.44
CA VAL A 128 10.89 8.63 8.56
C VAL A 128 9.66 9.34 8.00
N ILE A 129 9.00 8.73 7.03
CA ILE A 129 7.73 9.24 6.51
C ILE A 129 6.56 8.81 7.37
N GLN A 130 5.64 9.73 7.59
CA GLN A 130 4.35 9.53 8.26
C GLN A 130 3.24 10.10 7.37
N TRP A 131 2.47 9.24 6.74
CA TRP A 131 1.28 9.68 6.00
C TRP A 131 0.08 9.76 6.95
N PRO A 132 -0.51 10.96 7.16
CA PRO A 132 -1.69 11.11 8.01
C PRO A 132 -2.90 10.45 7.36
N PHE A 133 -3.54 9.56 8.10
CA PHE A 133 -4.76 8.90 7.65
C PHE A 133 -5.77 8.88 8.80
N ARG A 134 -6.81 9.69 8.70
CA ARG A 134 -7.83 9.85 9.74
C ARG A 134 -7.18 10.18 11.10
N THR A 135 -7.33 9.31 12.10
CA THR A 135 -6.73 9.47 13.44
C THR A 135 -5.39 8.75 13.60
N SER A 136 -4.80 8.25 12.52
CA SER A 136 -3.59 7.42 12.54
C SER A 136 -2.49 8.04 11.68
N LEU A 137 -1.26 7.54 11.88
CA LEU A 137 -0.12 7.81 11.02
C LEU A 137 0.35 6.50 10.38
N ILE A 138 0.39 6.45 9.07
CA ILE A 138 0.88 5.30 8.32
C ILE A 138 2.33 5.56 7.91
N HIS A 139 3.22 4.66 8.31
CA HIS A 139 4.66 4.78 8.07
C HIS A 139 5.09 3.99 6.83
N ALA A 140 6.37 4.14 6.44
CA ALA A 140 6.97 3.30 5.44
C ALA A 140 6.98 1.82 5.88
N PRO A 141 6.83 0.87 4.93
CA PRO A 141 6.79 1.07 3.47
C PRO A 141 5.45 1.58 2.93
N THR A 142 4.33 1.26 3.56
CA THR A 142 2.98 1.59 3.08
C THR A 142 2.80 3.10 2.85
N GLY A 143 3.17 3.92 3.84
CA GLY A 143 3.07 5.38 3.74
C GLY A 143 3.96 5.97 2.63
N ALA A 144 5.13 5.39 2.38
CA ALA A 144 6.03 5.83 1.31
C ALA A 144 5.43 5.56 -0.08
N VAL A 145 4.84 4.38 -0.27
CA VAL A 145 4.19 4.00 -1.53
C VAL A 145 2.96 4.88 -1.80
N ILE A 146 2.12 5.12 -0.80
CA ILE A 146 0.95 6.01 -0.93
C ILE A 146 1.39 7.45 -1.23
N TYR A 147 2.44 7.93 -0.57
CA TYR A 147 3.01 9.25 -0.85
C TYR A 147 3.49 9.35 -2.29
N GLN A 148 4.24 8.37 -2.81
CA GLN A 148 4.69 8.40 -4.20
C GLN A 148 3.51 8.36 -5.18
N PHE A 149 2.48 7.58 -4.89
CA PHE A 149 1.27 7.54 -5.70
C PHE A 149 0.59 8.91 -5.78
N ARG A 150 0.44 9.61 -4.65
CA ARG A 150 -0.04 11.00 -4.61
C ARG A 150 0.81 11.92 -5.48
N GLU A 151 2.14 11.81 -5.38
CA GLU A 151 3.06 12.63 -6.17
C GLU A 151 2.88 12.40 -7.68
N VAL A 152 2.74 11.13 -8.09
CA VAL A 152 2.47 10.79 -9.50
C VAL A 152 1.15 11.37 -9.99
N LEU A 153 0.08 11.29 -9.21
CA LEU A 153 -1.22 11.88 -9.56
C LEU A 153 -1.16 13.41 -9.69
N ASN A 154 -0.26 14.05 -8.93
CA ASN A 154 0.01 15.48 -9.01
C ASN A 154 1.06 15.85 -10.10
N GLY A 155 1.42 14.90 -10.97
CA GLY A 155 2.38 15.12 -12.07
C GLY A 155 3.83 15.29 -11.64
N ARG A 156 4.19 14.85 -10.42
CA ARG A 156 5.55 14.95 -9.88
C ARG A 156 6.28 13.62 -9.94
N THR A 157 7.59 13.65 -10.18
CA THR A 157 8.49 12.48 -10.24
C THR A 157 9.31 12.37 -8.95
N THR A 158 8.61 12.19 -7.82
CA THR A 158 9.26 12.08 -6.50
C THR A 158 9.76 10.66 -6.28
N ARG A 159 11.01 10.52 -5.81
CA ARG A 159 11.61 9.24 -5.43
C ARG A 159 11.39 8.97 -3.94
N ILE A 160 11.40 7.68 -3.57
CA ILE A 160 11.18 7.24 -2.18
C ILE A 160 12.32 6.39 -1.61
N ASP A 161 13.42 6.26 -2.33
CA ASP A 161 14.61 5.48 -1.97
C ASP A 161 15.37 6.04 -0.75
N ASN A 162 15.09 7.29 -0.38
CA ASN A 162 15.66 7.98 0.78
C ASN A 162 14.66 8.09 1.96
N LEU A 163 13.58 7.33 1.98
CA LEU A 163 12.61 7.34 3.08
C LEU A 163 12.84 6.15 4.02
N GLU A 164 12.85 6.42 5.32
CA GLU A 164 13.16 5.42 6.34
C GLU A 164 11.91 4.82 6.98
N GLN A 165 12.02 3.58 7.43
CA GLN A 165 11.05 2.93 8.30
C GLN A 165 11.18 3.47 9.74
N PRO A 166 10.10 3.50 10.53
CA PRO A 166 10.19 3.90 11.93
C PRO A 166 10.98 2.86 12.75
N VAL A 167 11.68 3.30 13.77
CA VAL A 167 12.57 2.45 14.61
C VAL A 167 11.84 1.22 15.17
N PHE A 168 10.58 1.34 15.54
CA PHE A 168 9.78 0.20 16.04
C PHE A 168 9.54 -0.91 14.99
N ALA A 169 9.68 -0.61 13.70
CA ALA A 169 9.55 -1.58 12.62
C ALA A 169 10.88 -2.29 12.28
N TRP A 170 11.96 -1.98 12.98
CA TRP A 170 13.28 -2.58 12.74
C TRP A 170 13.51 -3.88 13.50
N ARG A 171 12.54 -4.35 14.29
CA ARG A 171 12.66 -5.53 15.16
C ARG A 171 11.88 -6.71 14.58
#